data_2b6f520db049d785710ebb67aac4f17e
#
_entry.id   2b6f520db049d785710ebb67aac4f17e
#
_cell.length_a   1.000
_cell.length_b   1.000
_cell.length_c   1.000
_cell.angle_alpha   90.00
_cell.angle_beta   90.00
_cell.angle_gamma   90.00
#
_symmetry.space_group_name_H-M   'P 1'
#
loop_
_entity.id
_entity.type
_entity.pdbx_description
1 polymer ?
#
loop_
_entity_poly.entity_id
_entity_poly.type
_entity_poly.pdbx_seq_one_letter_code
_entity_poly.pdbx_strand_id
1 'polypeptide(L)'
;MNPSISKFSEENDIFKFTLSGVNVSLANALRRIILNDIQTVVFRTETYGDNQCTIEINTSRQHNEMLKQRLSCIPIFSEDPEELPGKYIMEVDVKNDTDHIVFVTTGDFKIKNKENGNYLVEKEVRRIFPADKITGGHIIFARLRPRIGSIPGEQVKLSCEFSVANVAVNSMFNVVSKCAYGFTVSPTKSAAAWEKIAAKMASEGGSSGGTAEKDIAFAKRNFELLDAQRYYEEDSFDFVLRSVGVFSCPTIVKKACAIMQRKLHNFNEAVESDIVPILATEVSGVKTTMDNCYDIVLENEDYTLGKALEYYLYQT
;
A
#
# COMPACT_ATOMS: atom_id res chain seq x y z
N MET A 1 9.46 24.03 -8.73
CA MET A 1 9.84 22.60 -8.70
C MET A 1 9.80 22.03 -10.10
N ASN A 2 10.71 21.08 -10.40
CA ASN A 2 10.73 20.39 -11.69
C ASN A 2 10.85 18.87 -11.43
N PRO A 3 9.74 18.21 -11.09
CA PRO A 3 9.75 16.81 -10.69
C PRO A 3 10.17 15.91 -11.84
N SER A 4 11.06 14.97 -11.57
CA SER A 4 11.48 13.96 -12.52
C SER A 4 11.59 12.60 -11.85
N ILE A 5 11.28 11.54 -12.61
CA ILE A 5 11.41 10.16 -12.16
C ILE A 5 12.44 9.46 -13.03
N SER A 6 13.41 8.82 -12.38
CA SER A 6 14.55 8.18 -13.04
C SER A 6 14.93 6.85 -12.36
N LYS A 7 15.93 6.16 -12.88
CA LYS A 7 16.53 4.95 -12.30
C LYS A 7 15.53 3.85 -11.99
N PHE A 8 14.66 3.55 -12.96
CA PHE A 8 13.72 2.44 -12.83
C PHE A 8 14.43 1.10 -12.79
N SER A 9 14.12 0.27 -11.82
CA SER A 9 14.48 -1.15 -11.80
C SER A 9 13.38 -1.96 -11.16
N GLU A 10 13.16 -3.17 -11.68
CA GLU A 10 12.22 -4.14 -11.12
C GLU A 10 12.94 -5.48 -10.99
N GLU A 11 13.20 -5.89 -9.77
CA GLU A 11 13.88 -7.14 -9.45
C GLU A 11 13.14 -7.84 -8.30
N ASN A 12 12.82 -9.12 -8.46
CA ASN A 12 12.14 -9.94 -7.45
C ASN A 12 10.84 -9.30 -6.91
N ASP A 13 10.01 -8.79 -7.80
CA ASP A 13 8.76 -8.05 -7.50
C ASP A 13 8.96 -6.76 -6.66
N ILE A 14 10.19 -6.28 -6.57
CA ILE A 14 10.52 -5.01 -5.94
C ILE A 14 10.79 -3.98 -7.03
N PHE A 15 9.96 -2.97 -7.07
CA PHE A 15 10.10 -1.82 -7.97
C PHE A 15 10.84 -0.69 -7.25
N LYS A 16 11.90 -0.19 -7.87
CA LYS A 16 12.68 0.93 -7.35
C LYS A 16 12.69 2.06 -8.39
N PHE A 17 12.64 3.28 -7.91
CA PHE A 17 12.79 4.48 -8.73
C PHE A 17 13.29 5.65 -7.90
N THR A 18 13.93 6.62 -8.55
CA THR A 18 14.34 7.87 -7.93
C THR A 18 13.39 8.98 -8.35
N LEU A 19 12.80 9.66 -7.37
CA LEU A 19 11.97 10.86 -7.55
C LEU A 19 12.81 12.07 -7.15
N SER A 20 13.09 12.98 -8.07
CA SER A 20 13.90 14.17 -7.84
C SER A 20 13.18 15.46 -8.22
N GLY A 21 13.67 16.61 -7.71
CA GLY A 21 13.07 17.93 -7.93
C GLY A 21 11.79 18.15 -7.13
N VAL A 22 11.59 17.44 -6.02
CA VAL A 22 10.43 17.57 -5.12
C VAL A 22 10.90 17.79 -3.68
N ASN A 23 10.00 18.34 -2.87
CA ASN A 23 10.22 18.44 -1.42
C ASN A 23 9.87 17.14 -0.69
N VAL A 24 10.46 16.94 0.49
CA VAL A 24 10.20 15.79 1.36
C VAL A 24 8.72 15.65 1.74
N SER A 25 8.00 16.75 1.91
CA SER A 25 6.55 16.72 2.23
C SER A 25 5.75 16.06 1.12
N LEU A 26 6.03 16.39 -0.16
CA LEU A 26 5.40 15.74 -1.31
C LEU A 26 5.83 14.28 -1.47
N ALA A 27 7.11 13.97 -1.30
CA ALA A 27 7.58 12.58 -1.34
C ALA A 27 6.89 11.73 -0.28
N ASN A 28 6.75 12.25 0.95
CA ASN A 28 6.02 11.58 2.02
C ASN A 28 4.51 11.51 1.76
N ALA A 29 3.91 12.54 1.19
CA ALA A 29 2.51 12.52 0.79
C ALA A 29 2.25 11.42 -0.23
N LEU A 30 3.08 11.30 -1.27
CA LEU A 30 2.99 10.22 -2.25
C LEU A 30 3.09 8.84 -1.60
N ARG A 31 4.07 8.63 -0.72
CA ARG A 31 4.20 7.37 0.03
C ARG A 31 2.96 7.05 0.86
N ARG A 32 2.39 8.02 1.56
CA ARG A 32 1.20 7.85 2.39
C ARG A 32 -0.04 7.53 1.56
N ILE A 33 -0.24 8.21 0.44
CA ILE A 33 -1.34 7.93 -0.50
C ILE A 33 -1.21 6.52 -1.07
N ILE A 34 -0.01 6.09 -1.46
CA ILE A 34 0.24 4.72 -1.93
C ILE A 34 -0.16 3.68 -0.88
N LEU A 35 0.14 3.94 0.39
CA LEU A 35 -0.15 3.02 1.48
C LEU A 35 -1.63 3.00 1.89
N ASN A 36 -2.35 4.14 1.83
CA ASN A 36 -3.63 4.29 2.51
C ASN A 36 -4.83 4.57 1.58
N ASP A 37 -4.64 5.35 0.51
CA ASP A 37 -5.77 6.01 -0.15
C ASP A 37 -6.22 5.32 -1.45
N ILE A 38 -5.40 4.39 -1.97
CA ILE A 38 -5.73 3.68 -3.21
C ILE A 38 -6.90 2.74 -2.95
N GLN A 39 -7.98 2.96 -3.69
CA GLN A 39 -9.16 2.12 -3.66
C GLN A 39 -8.95 0.81 -4.42
N THR A 40 -9.48 -0.28 -3.88
CA THR A 40 -9.48 -1.61 -4.49
C THR A 40 -10.81 -2.30 -4.26
N VAL A 41 -11.11 -3.30 -5.08
CA VAL A 41 -12.28 -4.17 -4.87
C VAL A 41 -11.98 -5.12 -3.71
N VAL A 42 -12.93 -5.25 -2.80
CA VAL A 42 -12.78 -6.03 -1.56
C VAL A 42 -14.07 -6.77 -1.19
N PHE A 43 -13.95 -7.73 -0.27
CA PHE A 43 -15.09 -8.29 0.45
C PHE A 43 -15.20 -7.63 1.83
N ARG A 44 -16.23 -6.82 2.04
CA ARG A 44 -16.47 -6.15 3.33
C ARG A 44 -17.22 -7.06 4.29
N THR A 45 -16.60 -7.39 5.40
CA THR A 45 -17.18 -8.29 6.41
C THR A 45 -16.83 -7.88 7.85
N GLU A 46 -16.09 -6.76 8.01
CA GLU A 46 -15.42 -6.37 9.24
C GLU A 46 -16.35 -5.91 10.35
N THR A 47 -17.48 -5.26 10.02
CA THR A 47 -18.49 -4.84 10.98
C THR A 47 -19.85 -5.42 10.64
N TYR A 48 -20.73 -5.52 11.63
CA TYR A 48 -22.08 -6.06 11.39
C TYR A 48 -22.89 -5.23 10.39
N GLY A 49 -22.77 -3.89 10.48
CA GLY A 49 -23.48 -2.96 9.59
C GLY A 49 -22.99 -2.96 8.16
N ASP A 50 -21.69 -3.19 7.96
CA ASP A 50 -21.05 -3.19 6.63
C ASP A 50 -20.85 -4.59 6.05
N ASN A 51 -21.26 -5.63 6.78
CA ASN A 51 -21.08 -7.02 6.37
C ASN A 51 -21.91 -7.36 5.15
N GLN A 52 -21.26 -7.76 4.08
CA GLN A 52 -21.87 -8.17 2.81
C GLN A 52 -21.74 -9.68 2.54
N CYS A 53 -21.27 -10.44 3.53
CA CYS A 53 -21.12 -11.88 3.44
C CYS A 53 -22.27 -12.60 4.19
N THR A 54 -22.99 -13.45 3.49
CA THR A 54 -24.00 -14.35 4.03
C THR A 54 -23.47 -15.77 4.05
N ILE A 55 -23.35 -16.37 5.23
CA ILE A 55 -22.93 -17.76 5.40
C ILE A 55 -24.19 -18.60 5.64
N GLU A 56 -24.56 -19.43 4.65
CA GLU A 56 -25.73 -20.30 4.73
C GLU A 56 -25.42 -21.59 5.50
N ILE A 57 -24.28 -22.22 5.20
CA ILE A 57 -23.85 -23.48 5.81
C ILE A 57 -22.38 -23.36 6.20
N ASN A 58 -22.08 -23.64 7.44
CA ASN A 58 -20.71 -23.80 7.93
C ASN A 58 -20.69 -24.93 8.97
N THR A 59 -20.23 -26.09 8.55
CA THR A 59 -19.99 -27.23 9.44
C THR A 59 -18.50 -27.47 9.69
N SER A 60 -17.65 -26.57 9.20
CA SER A 60 -16.20 -26.62 9.43
C SER A 60 -15.83 -26.28 10.87
N ARG A 61 -14.58 -26.50 11.25
CA ARG A 61 -14.06 -26.09 12.57
C ARG A 61 -13.81 -24.61 12.73
N GLN A 62 -13.81 -23.86 11.63
CA GLN A 62 -13.65 -22.42 11.66
C GLN A 62 -15.02 -21.78 11.89
N HIS A 63 -15.14 -20.93 12.91
CA HIS A 63 -16.36 -20.17 13.12
C HIS A 63 -16.53 -19.06 12.05
N ASN A 64 -17.71 -18.50 11.96
CA ASN A 64 -18.09 -17.60 10.88
C ASN A 64 -17.24 -16.33 10.81
N GLU A 65 -16.84 -15.75 11.95
CA GLU A 65 -15.98 -14.56 11.96
C GLU A 65 -14.60 -14.85 11.37
N MET A 66 -14.02 -16.04 11.63
CA MET A 66 -12.74 -16.43 11.03
C MET A 66 -12.87 -16.59 9.52
N LEU A 67 -13.95 -17.19 9.03
CA LEU A 67 -14.19 -17.31 7.58
C LEU A 67 -14.37 -15.93 6.94
N LYS A 68 -15.13 -15.04 7.56
CA LYS A 68 -15.32 -13.67 7.11
C LYS A 68 -13.99 -12.89 7.05
N GLN A 69 -13.19 -12.94 8.12
CA GLN A 69 -11.88 -12.29 8.14
C GLN A 69 -10.95 -12.83 7.05
N ARG A 70 -10.90 -14.15 6.86
CA ARG A 70 -10.10 -14.76 5.81
C ARG A 70 -10.57 -14.33 4.42
N LEU A 71 -11.88 -14.23 4.21
CA LEU A 71 -12.47 -13.77 2.96
C LEU A 71 -12.05 -12.33 2.65
N SER A 72 -12.12 -11.43 3.63
CA SER A 72 -11.72 -10.02 3.48
C SER A 72 -10.22 -9.84 3.18
N CYS A 73 -9.38 -10.80 3.58
CA CYS A 73 -7.94 -10.79 3.29
C CYS A 73 -7.59 -11.30 1.88
N ILE A 74 -8.55 -11.84 1.11
CA ILE A 74 -8.28 -12.35 -0.24
C ILE A 74 -8.22 -11.17 -1.22
N PRO A 75 -7.09 -10.97 -1.93
CA PRO A 75 -6.97 -9.93 -2.94
C PRO A 75 -7.85 -10.25 -4.15
N ILE A 76 -8.55 -9.26 -4.66
CA ILE A 76 -9.42 -9.32 -5.83
C ILE A 76 -8.76 -8.56 -6.96
N PHE A 77 -8.44 -9.25 -8.06
CA PHE A 77 -7.72 -8.68 -9.20
C PHE A 77 -8.72 -8.04 -10.17
N SER A 78 -9.02 -6.76 -9.95
CA SER A 78 -9.77 -5.90 -10.86
C SER A 78 -9.07 -4.56 -10.99
N GLU A 79 -8.82 -4.12 -12.22
CA GLU A 79 -8.18 -2.82 -12.48
C GLU A 79 -9.15 -1.66 -12.27
N ASP A 80 -10.42 -1.88 -12.57
CA ASP A 80 -11.51 -0.93 -12.39
C ASP A 80 -12.30 -1.27 -11.11
N PRO A 81 -12.27 -0.39 -10.10
CA PRO A 81 -13.05 -0.60 -8.88
C PRO A 81 -14.57 -0.70 -9.08
N GLU A 82 -15.11 -0.17 -10.19
CA GLU A 82 -16.55 -0.14 -10.47
C GLU A 82 -17.04 -1.32 -11.32
N GLU A 83 -16.12 -2.18 -11.79
CA GLU A 83 -16.47 -3.32 -12.68
C GLU A 83 -17.34 -4.35 -11.98
N LEU A 84 -17.02 -4.75 -10.76
CA LEU A 84 -17.64 -5.85 -10.03
C LEU A 84 -18.74 -5.43 -9.04
N PRO A 85 -18.58 -4.35 -8.24
CA PRO A 85 -19.56 -3.98 -7.23
C PRO A 85 -20.94 -3.69 -7.80
N GLY A 86 -21.98 -4.13 -7.10
CA GLY A 86 -23.37 -3.96 -7.51
C GLY A 86 -23.85 -4.88 -8.61
N LYS A 87 -22.97 -5.33 -9.53
CA LYS A 87 -23.31 -6.15 -10.69
C LYS A 87 -23.15 -7.66 -10.44
N TYR A 88 -22.18 -8.02 -9.61
CA TYR A 88 -21.80 -9.41 -9.39
C TYR A 88 -21.84 -9.80 -7.91
N ILE A 89 -22.00 -11.09 -7.66
CA ILE A 89 -21.90 -11.70 -6.33
C ILE A 89 -21.00 -12.93 -6.42
N MET A 90 -20.14 -13.12 -5.45
CA MET A 90 -19.32 -14.32 -5.30
C MET A 90 -20.07 -15.37 -4.48
N GLU A 91 -20.04 -16.60 -4.94
CA GLU A 91 -20.64 -17.77 -4.28
C GLU A 91 -19.60 -18.88 -4.11
N VAL A 92 -19.66 -19.57 -2.99
CA VAL A 92 -18.89 -20.79 -2.69
C VAL A 92 -19.84 -21.84 -2.13
N ASP A 93 -19.82 -23.02 -2.67
CA ASP A 93 -20.53 -24.19 -2.14
C ASP A 93 -19.65 -25.42 -2.36
N VAL A 94 -18.98 -25.85 -1.30
CA VAL A 94 -18.09 -27.01 -1.32
C VAL A 94 -18.41 -27.90 -0.14
N LYS A 95 -18.68 -29.18 -0.43
CA LYS A 95 -18.91 -30.23 0.55
C LYS A 95 -17.84 -31.31 0.38
N ASN A 96 -17.34 -31.81 1.47
CA ASN A 96 -16.36 -32.90 1.45
C ASN A 96 -17.05 -34.27 1.57
N ASP A 97 -17.25 -34.91 0.45
CA ASP A 97 -17.78 -36.31 0.39
C ASP A 97 -16.65 -37.36 0.22
N THR A 98 -15.37 -36.97 0.36
CA THR A 98 -14.19 -37.84 0.22
C THR A 98 -13.72 -38.40 1.57
N ASP A 99 -12.72 -39.27 1.53
CA ASP A 99 -12.09 -39.87 2.73
C ASP A 99 -10.86 -39.10 3.23
N HIS A 100 -10.54 -37.97 2.58
CA HIS A 100 -9.40 -37.14 2.93
C HIS A 100 -9.81 -35.68 3.09
N ILE A 101 -8.88 -34.86 3.66
CA ILE A 101 -9.14 -33.44 3.85
C ILE A 101 -9.21 -32.74 2.50
N VAL A 102 -10.26 -31.94 2.27
CA VAL A 102 -10.45 -31.09 1.10
C VAL A 102 -10.16 -29.63 1.48
N PHE A 103 -9.36 -28.96 0.66
CA PHE A 103 -9.10 -27.54 0.79
C PHE A 103 -10.06 -26.79 -0.14
N VAL A 104 -10.85 -25.88 0.44
CA VAL A 104 -11.60 -24.89 -0.32
C VAL A 104 -10.66 -23.76 -0.67
N THR A 105 -10.55 -23.43 -1.93
CA THR A 105 -9.60 -22.43 -2.44
C THR A 105 -10.34 -21.37 -3.25
N THR A 106 -9.64 -20.30 -3.63
CA THR A 106 -10.20 -19.29 -4.56
C THR A 106 -10.50 -19.85 -5.95
N GLY A 107 -9.98 -21.03 -6.29
CA GLY A 107 -10.35 -21.77 -7.51
C GLY A 107 -11.77 -22.35 -7.49
N ASP A 108 -12.35 -22.52 -6.29
CA ASP A 108 -13.72 -23.01 -6.10
C ASP A 108 -14.76 -21.88 -6.10
N PHE A 109 -14.30 -20.61 -6.17
CA PHE A 109 -15.18 -19.45 -6.19
C PHE A 109 -15.90 -19.34 -7.52
N LYS A 110 -17.20 -19.03 -7.45
CA LYS A 110 -18.04 -18.76 -8.61
C LYS A 110 -18.56 -17.34 -8.53
N ILE A 111 -18.59 -16.65 -9.64
CA ILE A 111 -19.09 -15.27 -9.72
C ILE A 111 -20.34 -15.26 -10.56
N LYS A 112 -21.44 -14.80 -9.97
CA LYS A 112 -22.74 -14.74 -10.59
C LYS A 112 -23.12 -13.30 -10.86
N ASN A 113 -23.62 -13.04 -12.07
CA ASN A 113 -24.21 -11.76 -12.41
C ASN A 113 -25.59 -11.64 -11.77
N LYS A 114 -25.85 -10.54 -11.06
CA LYS A 114 -27.12 -10.31 -10.35
C LYS A 114 -28.30 -10.05 -11.28
N GLU A 115 -28.07 -9.45 -12.47
CA GLU A 115 -29.13 -9.08 -13.39
C GLU A 115 -29.70 -10.28 -14.15
N ASN A 116 -28.81 -11.09 -14.71
CA ASN A 116 -29.22 -12.22 -15.57
C ASN A 116 -29.13 -13.59 -14.91
N GLY A 117 -28.56 -13.67 -13.70
CA GLY A 117 -28.40 -14.90 -12.93
C GLY A 117 -27.34 -15.87 -13.47
N ASN A 118 -26.61 -15.51 -14.52
CA ASN A 118 -25.61 -16.37 -15.15
C ASN A 118 -24.27 -16.28 -14.40
N TYR A 119 -23.55 -17.39 -14.38
CA TYR A 119 -22.19 -17.42 -13.85
C TYR A 119 -21.19 -16.95 -14.89
N LEU A 120 -20.15 -16.25 -14.44
CA LEU A 120 -19.00 -15.93 -15.28
C LEU A 120 -18.28 -17.21 -15.71
N VAL A 121 -17.67 -17.15 -16.90
CA VAL A 121 -16.86 -18.24 -17.42
C VAL A 121 -15.62 -18.42 -16.54
N GLU A 122 -15.19 -19.66 -16.34
CA GLU A 122 -14.04 -20.01 -15.49
C GLU A 122 -12.77 -19.16 -15.80
N LYS A 123 -12.54 -18.85 -17.07
CA LYS A 123 -11.42 -18.01 -17.51
C LYS A 123 -11.48 -16.59 -16.92
N GLU A 124 -12.67 -16.01 -16.81
CA GLU A 124 -12.87 -14.67 -16.21
C GLU A 124 -12.73 -14.74 -14.69
N VAL A 125 -13.26 -15.78 -14.05
CA VAL A 125 -13.09 -16.00 -12.61
C VAL A 125 -11.61 -16.16 -12.26
N ARG A 126 -10.83 -16.89 -13.08
CA ARG A 126 -9.37 -17.04 -12.89
C ARG A 126 -8.58 -15.76 -13.14
N ARG A 127 -9.11 -14.80 -13.90
CA ARG A 127 -8.52 -13.46 -14.01
C ARG A 127 -8.69 -12.68 -12.71
N ILE A 128 -9.85 -12.83 -12.06
CA ILE A 128 -10.17 -12.14 -10.79
C ILE A 128 -9.48 -12.83 -9.62
N PHE A 129 -9.38 -14.16 -9.64
CA PHE A 129 -8.69 -14.97 -8.63
C PHE A 129 -7.62 -15.85 -9.29
N PRO A 130 -6.47 -15.27 -9.66
CA PRO A 130 -5.42 -16.01 -10.34
C PRO A 130 -4.76 -17.04 -9.41
N ALA A 131 -4.25 -18.10 -10.02
CA ALA A 131 -3.35 -19.03 -9.36
C ALA A 131 -1.97 -18.38 -9.16
N ASP A 132 -1.24 -18.82 -8.14
CA ASP A 132 0.15 -18.43 -7.91
C ASP A 132 1.03 -18.84 -9.10
N LYS A 133 1.85 -17.91 -9.59
CA LYS A 133 2.67 -18.10 -10.80
C LYS A 133 3.74 -19.19 -10.66
N ILE A 134 4.19 -19.48 -9.44
CA ILE A 134 5.27 -20.42 -9.16
C ILE A 134 4.69 -21.81 -8.87
N THR A 135 3.72 -21.88 -7.96
CA THR A 135 3.17 -23.15 -7.48
C THR A 135 1.97 -23.64 -8.28
N GLY A 136 1.32 -22.75 -9.05
CA GLY A 136 0.04 -23.03 -9.74
C GLY A 136 -1.14 -23.20 -8.78
N GLY A 137 -0.94 -23.01 -7.46
CA GLY A 137 -1.97 -23.17 -6.45
C GLY A 137 -2.84 -21.92 -6.29
N HIS A 138 -4.08 -22.12 -5.85
CA HIS A 138 -4.99 -21.05 -5.46
C HIS A 138 -4.91 -20.76 -3.96
N ILE A 139 -5.35 -19.60 -3.52
CA ILE A 139 -5.35 -19.20 -2.10
C ILE A 139 -6.31 -20.11 -1.33
N ILE A 140 -5.81 -20.75 -0.28
CA ILE A 140 -6.59 -21.63 0.59
C ILE A 140 -7.53 -20.77 1.45
N PHE A 141 -8.82 -20.94 1.30
CA PHE A 141 -9.86 -20.25 2.05
C PHE A 141 -10.26 -21.03 3.32
N ALA A 142 -10.64 -22.31 3.17
CA ALA A 142 -11.07 -23.17 4.27
C ALA A 142 -10.52 -24.58 4.14
N ARG A 143 -10.63 -25.37 5.21
CA ARG A 143 -10.25 -26.76 5.25
C ARG A 143 -11.44 -27.58 5.76
N LEU A 144 -11.88 -28.57 4.97
CA LEU A 144 -13.02 -29.42 5.27
C LEU A 144 -12.55 -30.83 5.60
N ARG A 145 -13.00 -31.35 6.74
CA ARG A 145 -12.70 -32.73 7.15
C ARG A 145 -13.56 -33.74 6.39
N PRO A 146 -13.04 -34.95 6.19
CA PRO A 146 -13.76 -36.06 5.54
C PRO A 146 -14.93 -36.54 6.38
N ARG A 147 -15.76 -37.36 5.75
CA ARG A 147 -16.77 -38.18 6.44
C ARG A 147 -16.09 -39.17 7.40
N ILE A 148 -16.61 -39.31 8.59
CA ILE A 148 -16.12 -40.25 9.61
C ILE A 148 -17.30 -41.12 10.08
N GLY A 149 -17.34 -42.35 9.63
CA GLY A 149 -18.43 -43.27 9.95
C GLY A 149 -19.79 -42.75 9.48
N SER A 150 -20.70 -42.52 10.43
CA SER A 150 -22.05 -41.96 10.15
C SER A 150 -22.08 -40.43 10.14
N ILE A 151 -20.98 -39.75 10.53
CA ILE A 151 -20.90 -38.30 10.54
C ILE A 151 -20.58 -37.83 9.10
N PRO A 152 -21.45 -37.00 8.48
CA PRO A 152 -21.19 -36.48 7.13
C PRO A 152 -19.94 -35.61 7.10
N GLY A 153 -19.33 -35.50 5.94
CA GLY A 153 -18.21 -34.61 5.72
C GLY A 153 -18.60 -33.13 5.86
N GLU A 154 -17.64 -32.30 6.16
CA GLU A 154 -17.87 -30.85 6.40
C GLU A 154 -18.24 -30.13 5.09
N GLN A 155 -19.01 -29.06 5.22
CA GLN A 155 -19.45 -28.21 4.12
C GLN A 155 -19.32 -26.75 4.48
N VAL A 156 -18.96 -25.92 3.51
CA VAL A 156 -19.04 -24.46 3.57
C VAL A 156 -19.85 -23.97 2.36
N LYS A 157 -20.92 -23.23 2.66
CA LYS A 157 -21.73 -22.53 1.66
C LYS A 157 -21.92 -21.09 2.09
N LEU A 158 -21.49 -20.16 1.24
CA LEU A 158 -21.60 -18.72 1.49
C LEU A 158 -21.70 -17.94 0.19
N SER A 159 -22.21 -16.71 0.30
CA SER A 159 -22.21 -15.71 -0.75
C SER A 159 -21.68 -14.37 -0.19
N CYS A 160 -21.01 -13.60 -1.02
CA CYS A 160 -20.51 -12.28 -0.66
C CYS A 160 -20.56 -11.31 -1.83
N GLU A 161 -20.98 -10.08 -1.57
CA GLU A 161 -20.98 -9.02 -2.56
C GLU A 161 -19.61 -8.35 -2.62
N PHE A 162 -19.30 -7.81 -3.80
CA PHE A 162 -18.11 -7.00 -4.01
C PHE A 162 -18.36 -5.55 -3.57
N SER A 163 -17.37 -4.96 -2.92
CA SER A 163 -17.37 -3.56 -2.49
C SER A 163 -16.08 -2.87 -2.88
N VAL A 164 -16.05 -1.55 -2.74
CA VAL A 164 -14.83 -0.74 -2.88
C VAL A 164 -14.43 -0.21 -1.53
N ALA A 165 -13.18 -0.39 -1.16
CA ALA A 165 -12.60 0.18 0.06
C ALA A 165 -11.10 0.43 -0.10
N ASN A 166 -10.52 1.09 0.89
CA ASN A 166 -9.10 1.36 1.01
C ASN A 166 -8.60 1.08 2.44
N VAL A 167 -7.32 1.28 2.68
CA VAL A 167 -6.68 1.05 3.98
C VAL A 167 -7.24 1.95 5.10
N ALA A 168 -7.77 3.13 4.77
CA ALA A 168 -8.39 4.00 5.76
C ALA A 168 -9.62 3.34 6.43
N VAL A 169 -10.33 2.46 5.70
CA VAL A 169 -11.42 1.64 6.24
C VAL A 169 -10.85 0.48 7.06
N ASN A 170 -9.94 -0.30 6.48
CA ASN A 170 -9.27 -1.41 7.16
C ASN A 170 -7.93 -1.72 6.49
N SER A 171 -6.89 -1.92 7.31
CA SER A 171 -5.52 -2.20 6.83
C SER A 171 -5.37 -3.49 6.01
N MET A 172 -6.33 -4.41 6.07
CA MET A 172 -6.32 -5.62 5.24
C MET A 172 -6.55 -5.32 3.74
N PHE A 173 -7.05 -4.15 3.39
CA PHE A 173 -7.34 -3.72 2.03
C PHE A 173 -6.17 -3.00 1.33
N ASN A 174 -4.96 -3.25 1.79
CA ASN A 174 -3.77 -2.65 1.21
C ASN A 174 -3.45 -3.22 -0.19
N VAL A 175 -2.95 -2.35 -1.05
CA VAL A 175 -2.52 -2.71 -2.43
C VAL A 175 -1.01 -2.93 -2.53
N VAL A 176 -0.27 -2.57 -1.49
CA VAL A 176 1.18 -2.68 -1.42
C VAL A 176 1.62 -3.38 -0.13
N SER A 177 2.58 -4.27 -0.24
CA SER A 177 3.23 -4.90 0.91
C SER A 177 4.35 -4.04 1.48
N LYS A 178 4.92 -3.15 0.66
CA LYS A 178 5.98 -2.22 1.06
C LYS A 178 5.93 -0.97 0.20
N CYS A 179 6.00 0.20 0.85
CA CYS A 179 6.30 1.48 0.21
C CYS A 179 7.16 2.30 1.16
N ALA A 180 8.41 2.53 0.79
CA ALA A 180 9.35 3.30 1.59
C ALA A 180 10.23 4.15 0.66
N TYR A 181 10.80 5.23 1.20
CA TYR A 181 11.81 6.01 0.52
C TYR A 181 12.95 6.37 1.48
N GLY A 182 14.10 6.66 0.91
CA GLY A 182 15.22 7.30 1.57
C GLY A 182 15.74 8.44 0.72
N PHE A 183 16.56 9.33 1.29
CA PHE A 183 17.23 10.34 0.48
C PHE A 183 18.24 9.69 -0.48
N THR A 184 18.36 10.23 -1.68
CA THR A 184 19.38 9.81 -2.63
C THR A 184 20.76 10.26 -2.16
N VAL A 185 21.67 9.32 -1.98
CA VAL A 185 23.04 9.62 -1.59
C VAL A 185 23.72 10.43 -2.69
N SER A 186 24.37 11.54 -2.32
CA SER A 186 25.16 12.35 -3.23
C SER A 186 26.57 11.79 -3.35
N PRO A 187 26.95 11.22 -4.53
CA PRO A 187 28.31 10.69 -4.71
C PRO A 187 29.39 11.74 -4.54
N THR A 188 29.12 12.97 -4.98
CA THR A 188 30.08 14.08 -4.92
C THR A 188 30.33 14.55 -3.47
N LYS A 189 29.25 14.78 -2.71
CA LYS A 189 29.34 15.17 -1.31
C LYS A 189 29.98 14.07 -0.44
N SER A 190 29.61 12.81 -0.71
CA SER A 190 30.16 11.64 -0.03
C SER A 190 31.63 11.44 -0.33
N ALA A 191 32.07 11.56 -1.59
CA ALA A 191 33.48 11.47 -1.97
C ALA A 191 34.33 12.56 -1.32
N ALA A 192 33.88 13.81 -1.35
CA ALA A 192 34.58 14.93 -0.70
C ALA A 192 34.69 14.75 0.83
N ALA A 193 33.68 14.16 1.46
CA ALA A 193 33.73 13.83 2.88
C ALA A 193 34.73 12.69 3.18
N TRP A 194 34.75 11.66 2.32
CA TRP A 194 35.70 10.57 2.44
C TRP A 194 37.14 11.05 2.29
N GLU A 195 37.43 11.92 1.32
CA GLU A 195 38.79 12.50 1.12
C GLU A 195 39.30 13.18 2.39
N LYS A 196 38.44 13.95 3.08
CA LYS A 196 38.80 14.58 4.36
C LYS A 196 39.11 13.56 5.44
N ILE A 197 38.35 12.50 5.56
CA ILE A 197 38.57 11.41 6.53
C ILE A 197 39.85 10.66 6.19
N ALA A 198 40.07 10.31 4.92
CA ALA A 198 41.25 9.60 4.45
C ALA A 198 42.54 10.45 4.69
N ALA A 199 42.50 11.76 4.41
CA ALA A 199 43.61 12.68 4.71
C ALA A 199 43.94 12.75 6.20
N LYS A 200 42.90 12.78 7.07
CA LYS A 200 43.07 12.76 8.51
C LYS A 200 43.70 11.44 8.98
N MET A 201 43.24 10.29 8.50
CA MET A 201 43.79 8.97 8.82
C MET A 201 45.26 8.85 8.36
N ALA A 202 45.59 9.40 7.18
CA ALA A 202 46.96 9.42 6.68
C ALA A 202 47.90 10.31 7.52
N SER A 203 47.38 11.43 8.10
CA SER A 203 48.17 12.30 8.95
C SER A 203 48.36 11.73 10.37
N GLU A 204 47.41 10.97 10.90
CA GLU A 204 47.46 10.35 12.22
C GLU A 204 48.14 8.96 12.21
N GLY A 205 48.17 8.26 11.07
CA GLY A 205 48.79 6.96 10.89
C GLY A 205 50.28 7.00 10.60
N GLY A 206 51.07 7.48 11.60
CA GLY A 206 52.52 7.37 11.56
C GLY A 206 52.98 5.89 11.67
N SER A 207 53.56 5.34 10.57
CA SER A 207 54.48 4.21 10.55
C SER A 207 53.89 2.79 10.81
N SER A 208 53.40 2.14 9.79
CA SER A 208 53.69 0.71 9.55
C SER A 208 53.03 0.25 8.21
N GLY A 209 53.83 0.15 7.19
CA GLY A 209 53.39 -0.25 5.86
C GLY A 209 52.73 -1.63 5.87
N GLY A 210 51.64 -1.80 5.17
CA GLY A 210 50.91 -3.07 4.91
C GLY A 210 49.64 -3.26 5.74
N THR A 211 49.59 -2.89 6.98
CA THR A 211 48.38 -2.87 7.82
C THR A 211 47.52 -1.64 7.54
N ALA A 212 48.14 -0.52 7.27
CA ALA A 212 47.48 0.76 7.01
C ALA A 212 46.56 0.74 5.76
N GLU A 213 46.94 0.07 4.69
CA GLU A 213 46.09 -0.03 3.48
C GLU A 213 44.84 -0.87 3.74
N LYS A 214 44.94 -1.96 4.49
CA LYS A 214 43.79 -2.78 4.87
C LYS A 214 42.85 -2.03 5.80
N ASP A 215 43.39 -1.26 6.74
CA ASP A 215 42.61 -0.45 7.68
C ASP A 215 41.88 0.69 6.97
N ILE A 216 42.53 1.33 5.98
CA ILE A 216 41.90 2.35 5.14
C ILE A 216 40.80 1.74 4.26
N ALA A 217 41.03 0.58 3.66
CA ALA A 217 40.01 -0.10 2.85
C ALA A 217 38.81 -0.53 3.69
N PHE A 218 39.03 -1.01 4.91
CA PHE A 218 37.97 -1.35 5.86
C PHE A 218 37.18 -0.11 6.32
N ALA A 219 37.89 0.97 6.65
CA ALA A 219 37.28 2.23 7.05
C ALA A 219 36.44 2.83 5.88
N LYS A 220 36.94 2.73 4.64
CA LYS A 220 36.21 3.17 3.45
C LYS A 220 34.91 2.39 3.28
N ARG A 221 34.96 1.08 3.41
CA ARG A 221 33.76 0.23 3.31
C ARG A 221 32.73 0.54 4.43
N ASN A 222 33.21 0.77 5.64
CA ASN A 222 32.34 1.19 6.75
C ASN A 222 31.72 2.55 6.48
N PHE A 223 32.51 3.52 6.00
CA PHE A 223 32.02 4.82 5.61
C PHE A 223 30.94 4.72 4.53
N GLU A 224 31.17 3.96 3.46
CA GLU A 224 30.21 3.76 2.36
C GLU A 224 28.89 3.13 2.83
N LEU A 225 28.95 2.20 3.80
CA LEU A 225 27.76 1.53 4.32
C LEU A 225 26.98 2.36 5.35
N LEU A 226 27.63 3.23 6.09
CA LEU A 226 27.04 3.94 7.24
C LEU A 226 27.03 5.46 7.03
N ASP A 227 28.20 6.10 7.09
CA ASP A 227 28.30 7.57 7.15
C ASP A 227 28.04 8.24 5.79
N ALA A 228 28.29 7.57 4.68
CA ALA A 228 28.02 8.09 3.35
C ALA A 228 26.54 8.44 3.16
N GLN A 229 25.64 7.73 3.84
CA GLN A 229 24.19 7.99 3.77
C GLN A 229 23.78 9.35 4.38
N ARG A 230 24.65 10.00 5.14
CA ARG A 230 24.42 11.36 5.68
C ARG A 230 24.64 12.46 4.64
N TYR A 231 25.29 12.13 3.53
CA TYR A 231 25.60 13.05 2.43
C TYR A 231 24.63 12.81 1.27
N TYR A 232 23.48 13.48 1.30
CA TYR A 232 22.38 13.25 0.39
C TYR A 232 22.00 14.52 -0.39
N GLU A 233 21.19 14.35 -1.43
CA GLU A 233 20.51 15.41 -2.15
C GLU A 233 19.14 15.67 -1.49
N GLU A 234 18.86 16.94 -1.15
CA GLU A 234 17.69 17.33 -0.33
C GLU A 234 16.36 17.18 -1.08
N ASP A 235 16.41 17.25 -2.42
CA ASP A 235 15.25 17.20 -3.31
C ASP A 235 15.15 15.89 -4.10
N SER A 236 15.86 14.83 -3.69
CA SER A 236 15.90 13.54 -4.40
C SER A 236 15.69 12.36 -3.44
N PHE A 237 14.79 11.44 -3.83
CA PHE A 237 14.34 10.34 -3.00
C PHE A 237 14.34 9.03 -3.77
N ASP A 238 14.98 8.00 -3.21
CA ASP A 238 15.00 6.64 -3.74
C ASP A 238 13.84 5.85 -3.13
N PHE A 239 12.83 5.56 -3.94
CA PHE A 239 11.65 4.80 -3.55
C PHE A 239 11.85 3.31 -3.74
N VAL A 240 11.29 2.54 -2.82
CA VAL A 240 11.19 1.08 -2.88
C VAL A 240 9.73 0.70 -2.69
N LEU A 241 9.14 0.08 -3.71
CA LEU A 241 7.74 -0.31 -3.77
C LEU A 241 7.61 -1.80 -4.06
N ARG A 242 6.71 -2.49 -3.35
CA ARG A 242 6.32 -3.86 -3.64
C ARG A 242 4.80 -3.99 -3.62
N SER A 243 4.22 -4.34 -4.77
CA SER A 243 2.79 -4.58 -4.90
C SER A 243 2.36 -5.88 -4.21
N VAL A 244 1.10 -5.96 -3.79
CA VAL A 244 0.42 -7.24 -3.42
C VAL A 244 0.04 -8.04 -4.68
N GLY A 245 0.07 -7.39 -5.86
CA GLY A 245 -0.15 -8.04 -7.14
C GLY A 245 -1.43 -7.60 -7.87
N VAL A 246 -2.37 -6.94 -7.17
CA VAL A 246 -3.62 -6.45 -7.78
C VAL A 246 -3.34 -5.41 -8.87
N PHE A 247 -2.44 -4.47 -8.59
CA PHE A 247 -1.99 -3.46 -9.54
C PHE A 247 -0.50 -3.56 -9.79
N SER A 248 -0.05 -3.22 -11.00
CA SER A 248 1.38 -3.07 -11.28
C SER A 248 1.95 -1.86 -10.53
N CYS A 249 3.22 -1.92 -10.13
CA CYS A 249 3.86 -0.81 -9.40
C CYS A 249 3.77 0.54 -10.12
N PRO A 250 3.99 0.65 -11.46
CA PRO A 250 3.77 1.90 -12.18
C PRO A 250 2.32 2.41 -12.13
N THR A 251 1.33 1.50 -12.19
CA THR A 251 -0.09 1.84 -12.07
C THR A 251 -0.41 2.38 -10.68
N ILE A 252 0.17 1.81 -9.62
CA ILE A 252 0.03 2.29 -8.24
C ILE A 252 0.53 3.74 -8.11
N VAL A 253 1.72 4.04 -8.65
CA VAL A 253 2.27 5.40 -8.62
C VAL A 253 1.37 6.38 -9.38
N LYS A 254 0.87 6.00 -10.57
CA LYS A 254 -0.06 6.83 -11.36
C LYS A 254 -1.37 7.11 -10.58
N LYS A 255 -1.97 6.07 -9.99
CA LYS A 255 -3.19 6.21 -9.16
C LYS A 255 -2.93 7.15 -7.97
N ALA A 256 -1.79 7.02 -7.30
CA ALA A 256 -1.44 7.88 -6.18
C ALA A 256 -1.26 9.35 -6.58
N CYS A 257 -0.62 9.64 -7.72
CA CYS A 257 -0.52 10.99 -8.25
C CYS A 257 -1.91 11.57 -8.60
N ALA A 258 -2.78 10.78 -9.22
CA ALA A 258 -4.14 11.20 -9.56
C ALA A 258 -4.98 11.49 -8.29
N ILE A 259 -4.82 10.68 -7.23
CA ILE A 259 -5.47 10.93 -5.94
C ILE A 259 -4.98 12.25 -5.33
N MET A 260 -3.66 12.50 -5.35
CA MET A 260 -3.09 13.74 -4.84
C MET A 260 -3.60 14.96 -5.60
N GLN A 261 -3.65 14.89 -6.95
CA GLN A 261 -4.21 15.95 -7.77
C GLN A 261 -5.66 16.22 -7.42
N ARG A 262 -6.49 15.18 -7.26
CA ARG A 262 -7.88 15.30 -6.87
C ARG A 262 -8.06 15.95 -5.50
N LYS A 263 -7.24 15.55 -4.49
CA LYS A 263 -7.28 16.16 -3.15
C LYS A 263 -6.96 17.65 -3.19
N LEU A 264 -5.94 18.04 -3.94
CA LEU A 264 -5.57 19.45 -4.12
C LEU A 264 -6.64 20.25 -4.90
N HIS A 265 -7.23 19.63 -5.91
CA HIS A 265 -8.31 20.25 -6.68
C HIS A 265 -9.56 20.48 -5.82
N ASN A 266 -9.99 19.44 -5.08
CA ASN A 266 -11.12 19.55 -4.16
C ASN A 266 -10.88 20.63 -3.08
N PHE A 267 -9.64 20.73 -2.58
CA PHE A 267 -9.26 21.78 -1.64
C PHE A 267 -9.41 23.16 -2.26
N ASN A 268 -8.91 23.38 -3.46
CA ASN A 268 -9.05 24.68 -4.16
C ASN A 268 -10.52 25.05 -4.41
N GLU A 269 -11.32 24.09 -4.90
CA GLU A 269 -12.76 24.31 -5.09
C GLU A 269 -13.49 24.65 -3.78
N ALA A 270 -13.11 23.98 -2.69
CA ALA A 270 -13.69 24.23 -1.37
C ALA A 270 -13.31 25.62 -0.84
N VAL A 271 -12.09 26.08 -1.08
CA VAL A 271 -11.65 27.46 -0.73
C VAL A 271 -12.39 28.50 -1.58
N GLU A 272 -12.48 28.29 -2.90
CA GLU A 272 -13.18 29.22 -3.80
C GLU A 272 -14.69 29.32 -3.52
N SER A 273 -15.28 28.25 -2.98
CA SER A 273 -16.70 28.19 -2.62
C SER A 273 -17.00 28.59 -1.17
N ASP A 274 -16.02 29.11 -0.43
CA ASP A 274 -16.10 29.49 1.00
C ASP A 274 -16.63 28.34 1.90
N ILE A 275 -16.43 27.08 1.49
CA ILE A 275 -16.87 25.90 2.24
C ILE A 275 -15.83 25.53 3.32
N VAL A 276 -14.54 25.79 3.07
CA VAL A 276 -13.49 25.55 4.05
C VAL A 276 -13.58 26.64 5.13
N PRO A 277 -13.80 26.28 6.39
CA PRO A 277 -13.83 27.25 7.48
C PRO A 277 -12.43 27.84 7.68
N ILE A 278 -12.28 29.09 7.31
CA ILE A 278 -11.12 29.92 7.65
C ILE A 278 -11.54 30.71 8.89
N LEU A 279 -11.05 30.30 10.05
CA LEU A 279 -11.40 30.91 11.33
C LEU A 279 -10.27 31.82 11.76
N ALA A 280 -10.62 33.04 12.22
CA ALA A 280 -9.63 33.85 12.94
C ALA A 280 -9.15 33.07 14.18
N THR A 281 -7.85 33.01 14.40
CA THR A 281 -7.23 32.20 15.47
C THR A 281 -7.74 32.58 16.85
N GLU A 282 -8.19 33.82 17.05
CA GLU A 282 -8.84 34.27 18.29
C GLU A 282 -10.14 33.53 18.59
N VAL A 283 -10.89 33.06 17.54
CA VAL A 283 -12.13 32.34 17.68
C VAL A 283 -11.87 30.88 18.09
N SER A 284 -10.73 30.32 17.71
CA SER A 284 -10.32 28.95 18.09
C SER A 284 -9.80 28.85 19.53
N GLY A 285 -9.73 29.97 20.27
CA GLY A 285 -9.33 30.01 21.68
C GLY A 285 -7.81 30.01 21.91
N VAL A 286 -7.02 30.08 20.86
CA VAL A 286 -5.56 30.23 20.92
C VAL A 286 -5.21 31.71 20.91
N LYS A 287 -4.56 32.22 21.98
CA LYS A 287 -4.05 33.57 22.01
C LYS A 287 -2.84 33.68 21.08
N THR A 288 -2.94 34.45 20.02
CA THR A 288 -1.81 34.77 19.14
C THR A 288 -1.22 36.14 19.49
N THR A 289 0.08 36.25 19.29
CA THR A 289 0.80 37.52 19.41
C THR A 289 0.92 38.27 18.07
N MET A 290 0.37 37.67 17.01
CA MET A 290 0.43 38.21 15.65
C MET A 290 -0.99 38.57 15.16
N ASP A 291 -1.09 39.74 14.53
CA ASP A 291 -2.30 40.21 13.89
C ASP A 291 -2.58 39.40 12.59
N ASN A 292 -3.85 39.30 12.21
CA ASN A 292 -4.31 38.60 10.98
C ASN A 292 -3.90 37.11 10.90
N CYS A 293 -3.94 36.39 12.02
CA CYS A 293 -3.76 34.96 12.04
C CYS A 293 -5.10 34.22 11.79
N TYR A 294 -5.05 33.18 10.96
CA TYR A 294 -6.21 32.37 10.61
C TYR A 294 -5.87 30.89 10.74
N ASP A 295 -6.85 30.12 11.22
CA ASP A 295 -6.79 28.66 11.23
C ASP A 295 -7.60 28.11 10.05
N ILE A 296 -7.00 27.22 9.26
CA ILE A 296 -7.67 26.53 8.17
C ILE A 296 -8.00 25.13 8.66
N VAL A 297 -9.31 24.83 8.78
CA VAL A 297 -9.78 23.51 9.25
C VAL A 297 -10.14 22.66 8.05
N LEU A 298 -9.46 21.53 7.89
CA LEU A 298 -9.68 20.54 6.84
C LEU A 298 -10.37 19.33 7.43
N GLU A 299 -11.65 19.15 7.12
CA GLU A 299 -12.40 17.98 7.55
C GLU A 299 -12.05 16.74 6.72
N ASN A 300 -11.94 15.58 7.37
CA ASN A 300 -11.64 14.28 6.75
C ASN A 300 -10.29 14.20 5.99
N GLU A 301 -9.36 15.12 6.27
CA GLU A 301 -8.00 15.10 5.75
C GLU A 301 -6.99 14.88 6.89
N ASP A 302 -5.77 14.50 6.52
CA ASP A 302 -4.70 14.24 7.45
C ASP A 302 -3.42 15.04 7.11
N TYR A 303 -2.34 14.76 7.81
CA TYR A 303 -1.03 15.37 7.57
C TYR A 303 -0.47 15.13 6.14
N THR A 304 -1.09 14.28 5.33
CA THR A 304 -0.70 14.05 3.93
C THR A 304 -0.92 15.31 3.12
N LEU A 305 -2.11 15.88 3.20
CA LEU A 305 -2.45 17.16 2.56
C LEU A 305 -1.92 18.34 3.38
N GLY A 306 -2.10 18.30 4.72
CA GLY A 306 -1.71 19.40 5.60
C GLY A 306 -0.23 19.78 5.51
N LYS A 307 0.69 18.80 5.48
CA LYS A 307 2.12 19.06 5.35
C LYS A 307 2.55 19.54 3.95
N ALA A 308 1.83 19.14 2.92
CA ALA A 308 2.06 19.68 1.58
C ALA A 308 1.64 21.15 1.50
N LEU A 309 0.47 21.49 2.03
CA LEU A 309 -0.02 22.87 2.08
C LEU A 309 0.89 23.76 2.95
N GLU A 310 1.27 23.31 4.16
CA GLU A 310 2.19 24.00 5.06
C GLU A 310 3.49 24.38 4.34
N TYR A 311 4.07 23.44 3.59
CA TYR A 311 5.31 23.70 2.85
C TYR A 311 5.13 24.79 1.79
N TYR A 312 4.05 24.76 1.02
CA TYR A 312 3.82 25.77 -0.01
C TYR A 312 3.50 27.13 0.57
N LEU A 313 2.68 27.18 1.62
CA LEU A 313 2.36 28.45 2.32
C LEU A 313 3.58 29.09 2.97
N TYR A 314 4.55 28.28 3.40
CA TYR A 314 5.79 28.82 3.97
C TYR A 314 6.73 29.43 2.91
N GLN A 315 6.59 29.02 1.64
CA GLN A 315 7.43 29.50 0.54
C GLN A 315 6.86 30.75 -0.17
N THR A 316 5.58 31.07 0.05
CA THR A 316 4.92 32.27 -0.50
C THR A 316 5.07 33.45 0.45
#